data_7a5daf482c1f064e858b09689a01f0ca
#
_entry.id   7a5daf482c1f064e858b09689a01f0ca
#
_cell.length_a   1.000
_cell.length_b   1.000
_cell.length_c   1.000
_cell.angle_alpha   90.00
_cell.angle_beta   90.00
_cell.angle_gamma   90.00
#
_symmetry.space_group_name_H-M   'P 1'
#
loop_
_entity.id
_entity.type
_entity.pdbx_description
1 polymer ?
#
loop_
_entity_poly.entity_id
_entity_poly.type
_entity_poly.pdbx_seq_one_letter_code
_entity_poly.pdbx_strand_id
1 'polypeptide(L)'
;MEKTFAILIDSDNISAKHIPYIIDEINNYGSITYRRMYGDFTSSQMNAWKNVVSEYSLTPIQQFQNTMGKNATDSALIIDAMDILYTGNVQGFCLVSSDSDFTKLASRLREAGKFVIGMGEKKTPAAFRNAC
;
A
#
# COMPACT_ATOMS: atom_id res chain seq x y z
N MET A 1 2.56 22.95 -8.70
CA MET A 1 2.33 22.47 -7.32
C MET A 1 2.62 21.00 -7.25
N GLU A 2 3.41 20.60 -6.29
CA GLU A 2 3.81 19.21 -6.15
C GLU A 2 2.64 18.35 -5.64
N LYS A 3 2.46 17.17 -6.24
CA LYS A 3 1.45 16.23 -5.77
C LYS A 3 1.92 15.53 -4.50
N THR A 4 0.98 15.22 -3.64
CA THR A 4 1.26 14.42 -2.45
C THR A 4 0.58 13.06 -2.55
N PHE A 5 1.27 12.03 -2.09
CA PHE A 5 0.82 10.65 -2.19
C PHE A 5 0.80 9.96 -0.83
N ALA A 6 -0.16 9.06 -0.66
CA ALA A 6 -0.14 8.08 0.40
C ALA A 6 0.33 6.76 -0.19
N ILE A 7 1.37 6.16 0.39
CA ILE A 7 1.79 4.82 0.01
C ILE A 7 1.29 3.84 1.06
N LEU A 8 0.54 2.84 0.61
CA LEU A 8 -0.07 1.83 1.47
C LEU A 8 0.41 0.46 0.99
N ILE A 9 1.12 -0.25 1.84
CA ILE A 9 1.87 -1.44 1.47
C ILE A 9 1.26 -2.68 2.13
N ASP A 10 0.85 -3.63 1.31
CA ASP A 10 0.41 -4.94 1.75
C ASP A 10 1.64 -5.83 1.96
N SER A 11 2.26 -5.73 3.14
CA SER A 11 3.57 -6.32 3.38
C SER A 11 3.55 -7.84 3.52
N ASP A 12 2.39 -8.46 3.71
CA ASP A 12 2.29 -9.92 3.73
C ASP A 12 2.35 -10.52 2.32
N ASN A 13 2.08 -9.71 1.28
CA ASN A 13 1.97 -10.18 -0.09
C ASN A 13 2.95 -9.52 -1.06
N ILE A 14 3.95 -8.82 -0.54
CA ILE A 14 4.99 -8.20 -1.37
C ILE A 14 6.33 -8.35 -0.65
N SER A 15 7.41 -8.50 -1.41
CA SER A 15 8.73 -8.61 -0.82
C SER A 15 9.31 -7.23 -0.48
N ALA A 16 9.96 -7.13 0.68
CA ALA A 16 10.60 -5.90 1.12
C ALA A 16 11.66 -5.38 0.14
N LYS A 17 12.25 -6.27 -0.64
CA LYS A 17 13.31 -5.88 -1.60
C LYS A 17 12.82 -4.93 -2.69
N HIS A 18 11.52 -4.87 -2.94
CA HIS A 18 10.95 -3.99 -3.96
C HIS A 18 10.72 -2.57 -3.48
N ILE A 19 10.75 -2.34 -2.17
CA ILE A 19 10.35 -1.05 -1.59
C ILE A 19 11.26 0.10 -2.00
N PRO A 20 12.59 -0.02 -1.98
CA PRO A 20 13.44 1.09 -2.43
C PRO A 20 13.08 1.56 -3.84
N TYR A 21 12.90 0.63 -4.75
CA TYR A 21 12.53 0.95 -6.14
C TYR A 21 11.16 1.64 -6.20
N ILE A 22 10.19 1.13 -5.45
CA ILE A 22 8.82 1.67 -5.46
C ILE A 22 8.82 3.11 -4.94
N ILE A 23 9.51 3.36 -3.84
CA ILE A 23 9.57 4.70 -3.26
C ILE A 23 10.28 5.67 -4.20
N ASP A 24 11.38 5.24 -4.83
CA ASP A 24 12.06 6.08 -5.79
C ASP A 24 11.15 6.42 -6.98
N GLU A 25 10.38 5.45 -7.46
CA GLU A 25 9.43 5.68 -8.55
C GLU A 25 8.36 6.70 -8.16
N ILE A 26 7.77 6.57 -6.98
CA ILE A 26 6.72 7.49 -6.53
C ILE A 26 7.26 8.89 -6.35
N ASN A 27 8.51 9.02 -5.88
CA ASN A 27 9.13 10.34 -5.72
C ASN A 27 9.28 11.10 -7.05
N ASN A 28 9.22 10.41 -8.18
CA ASN A 28 9.20 11.06 -9.49
C ASN A 28 7.87 11.76 -9.77
N TYR A 29 6.81 11.37 -9.08
CA TYR A 29 5.47 11.95 -9.27
C TYR A 29 5.13 13.00 -8.24
N GLY A 30 5.73 12.94 -7.06
CA GLY A 30 5.46 13.88 -5.98
C GLY A 30 6.04 13.44 -4.65
N SER A 31 5.60 14.09 -3.60
CA SER A 31 6.02 13.78 -2.22
C SER A 31 5.15 12.70 -1.61
N ILE A 32 5.74 11.87 -0.76
CA ILE A 32 5.02 10.84 -0.03
C ILE A 32 4.79 11.34 1.39
N THR A 33 3.52 11.53 1.77
CA THR A 33 3.17 12.08 3.09
C THR A 33 2.64 11.03 4.06
N TYR A 34 2.06 9.94 3.55
CA TYR A 34 1.69 8.79 4.36
C TYR A 34 2.48 7.59 3.88
N ARG A 35 3.16 6.91 4.81
CA ARG A 35 4.01 5.76 4.49
C ARG A 35 3.66 4.64 5.45
N ARG A 36 2.66 3.84 5.10
CA ARG A 36 2.12 2.81 5.97
C ARG A 36 2.25 1.43 5.37
N MET A 37 2.58 0.47 6.21
CA MET A 37 2.65 -0.93 5.81
C MET A 37 1.80 -1.76 6.76
N TYR A 38 1.13 -2.77 6.21
CA TYR A 38 0.15 -3.57 6.92
C TYR A 38 0.54 -5.04 6.86
N GLY A 39 0.57 -5.69 7.99
CA GLY A 39 0.91 -7.10 8.03
C GLY A 39 1.05 -7.63 9.45
N ASP A 40 1.36 -8.91 9.54
CA ASP A 40 1.64 -9.56 10.80
C ASP A 40 3.14 -9.55 11.07
N PHE A 41 3.58 -8.60 11.88
CA PHE A 41 5.00 -8.41 12.17
C PHE A 41 5.56 -9.36 13.23
N THR A 42 4.71 -10.25 13.74
CA THR A 42 5.18 -11.35 14.61
C THR A 42 5.71 -12.53 13.78
N SER A 43 5.46 -12.54 12.50
CA SER A 43 5.92 -13.57 11.58
C SER A 43 7.42 -13.41 11.31
N SER A 44 8.14 -14.54 11.19
CA SER A 44 9.56 -14.50 10.82
C SER A 44 9.80 -13.94 9.42
N GLN A 45 8.80 -14.02 8.56
CA GLN A 45 8.89 -13.47 7.20
C GLN A 45 9.08 -11.96 7.22
N MET A 46 8.71 -11.31 8.30
CA MET A 46 8.79 -9.86 8.42
C MET A 46 10.17 -9.36 8.86
N ASN A 47 11.12 -10.26 9.12
CA ASN A 47 12.48 -9.84 9.50
C ASN A 47 13.15 -8.99 8.42
N ALA A 48 12.88 -9.29 7.14
CA ALA A 48 13.45 -8.55 6.03
C ALA A 48 12.94 -7.10 5.96
N TRP A 49 11.83 -6.80 6.63
CA TRP A 49 11.25 -5.46 6.63
C TRP A 49 11.89 -4.50 7.63
N LYS A 50 12.64 -5.00 8.62
CA LYS A 50 13.16 -4.17 9.70
C LYS A 50 14.00 -3.01 9.20
N ASN A 51 14.93 -3.28 8.29
CA ASN A 51 15.82 -2.24 7.75
C ASN A 51 15.04 -1.26 6.86
N VAL A 52 14.09 -1.78 6.09
CA VAL A 52 13.28 -0.97 5.20
C VAL A 52 12.39 -0.01 5.98
N VAL A 53 11.80 -0.49 7.06
CA VAL A 53 10.97 0.34 7.95
C VAL A 53 11.76 1.53 8.46
N SER A 54 12.97 1.27 8.95
CA SER A 54 13.83 2.32 9.51
C SER A 54 14.33 3.28 8.43
N GLU A 55 14.82 2.73 7.32
CA GLU A 55 15.46 3.52 6.26
C GLU A 55 14.47 4.42 5.52
N TYR A 56 13.24 3.95 5.31
CA TYR A 56 12.25 4.69 4.52
C TYR A 56 11.14 5.30 5.37
N SER A 57 11.28 5.26 6.68
CA SER A 57 10.33 5.87 7.62
C SER A 57 8.90 5.34 7.45
N LEU A 58 8.79 4.03 7.30
CA LEU A 58 7.49 3.40 7.18
C LEU A 58 6.84 3.27 8.55
N THR A 59 5.52 3.42 8.59
CA THR A 59 4.74 3.20 9.81
C THR A 59 4.09 1.82 9.72
N PRO A 60 4.55 0.85 10.51
CA PRO A 60 3.95 -0.48 10.49
C PRO A 60 2.63 -0.49 11.27
N ILE A 61 1.64 -1.12 10.69
CA ILE A 61 0.34 -1.31 11.33
C ILE A 61 0.13 -2.81 11.48
N GLN A 62 0.17 -3.28 12.73
CA GLN A 62 0.05 -4.69 13.04
C GLN A 62 -1.36 -5.17 12.78
N GLN A 63 -1.46 -6.27 12.06
CA GLN A 63 -2.72 -6.94 11.81
C GLN A 63 -2.51 -8.42 12.03
N PHE A 64 -3.09 -8.99 13.08
CA PHE A 64 -2.95 -10.41 13.34
C PHE A 64 -3.81 -11.19 12.36
N GLN A 65 -3.19 -12.16 11.69
CA GLN A 65 -3.93 -13.08 10.86
C GLN A 65 -4.62 -14.10 11.77
N ASN A 66 -5.87 -14.37 11.48
CA ASN A 66 -6.55 -15.46 12.14
C ASN A 66 -7.03 -16.46 11.08
N THR A 67 -7.35 -17.67 11.51
CA THR A 67 -7.72 -18.74 10.59
C THR A 67 -9.01 -18.44 9.83
N MET A 68 -9.82 -17.57 10.36
CA MET A 68 -11.10 -17.17 9.76
C MET A 68 -10.99 -15.88 8.94
N GLY A 69 -9.96 -15.09 9.19
CA GLY A 69 -9.82 -13.78 8.59
C GLY A 69 -8.68 -13.69 7.59
N LYS A 70 -8.80 -14.37 6.46
CA LYS A 70 -7.77 -14.31 5.43
C LYS A 70 -7.50 -12.91 4.93
N ASN A 71 -8.47 -12.00 5.09
CA ASN A 71 -8.40 -10.64 4.57
C ASN A 71 -8.19 -9.60 5.67
N ALA A 72 -7.73 -10.01 6.86
CA ALA A 72 -7.56 -9.09 7.98
C ALA A 72 -6.60 -7.94 7.64
N THR A 73 -5.46 -8.24 7.02
CA THR A 73 -4.50 -7.22 6.59
C THR A 73 -5.12 -6.31 5.53
N ASP A 74 -5.83 -6.89 4.58
CA ASP A 74 -6.48 -6.14 3.51
C ASP A 74 -7.50 -5.16 4.09
N SER A 75 -8.27 -5.59 5.09
CA SER A 75 -9.28 -4.74 5.72
C SER A 75 -8.67 -3.51 6.39
N ALA A 76 -7.55 -3.66 7.08
CA ALA A 76 -6.88 -2.54 7.72
C ALA A 76 -6.40 -1.52 6.68
N LEU A 77 -5.82 -1.99 5.59
CA LEU A 77 -5.37 -1.13 4.51
C LEU A 77 -6.54 -0.38 3.88
N ILE A 78 -7.65 -1.07 3.63
CA ILE A 78 -8.83 -0.46 3.03
C ILE A 78 -9.41 0.61 3.94
N ILE A 79 -9.53 0.34 5.24
CA ILE A 79 -10.05 1.30 6.20
C ILE A 79 -9.17 2.55 6.23
N ASP A 80 -7.86 2.38 6.30
CA ASP A 80 -6.94 3.51 6.30
C ASP A 80 -7.01 4.30 5.00
N ALA A 81 -7.12 3.62 3.87
CA ALA A 81 -7.23 4.30 2.58
C ALA A 81 -8.47 5.19 2.54
N MET A 82 -9.59 4.69 3.03
CA MET A 82 -10.83 5.47 3.06
C MET A 82 -10.74 6.63 4.06
N ASP A 83 -10.10 6.41 5.21
CA ASP A 83 -9.88 7.49 6.17
C ASP A 83 -9.02 8.60 5.57
N ILE A 84 -7.94 8.23 4.89
CA ILE A 84 -7.06 9.20 4.24
C ILE A 84 -7.79 9.92 3.11
N LEU A 85 -8.66 9.23 2.39
CA LEU A 85 -9.45 9.83 1.32
C LEU A 85 -10.32 10.98 1.85
N TYR A 86 -10.96 10.77 3.00
CA TYR A 86 -11.91 11.74 3.54
C TYR A 86 -11.28 12.78 4.46
N THR A 87 -10.21 12.45 5.16
CA THR A 87 -9.61 13.34 6.15
C THR A 87 -8.22 13.85 5.78
N GLY A 88 -7.52 13.12 4.92
CA GLY A 88 -6.20 13.48 4.50
C GLY A 88 -6.24 14.47 3.34
N ASN A 89 -5.09 15.01 3.01
CA ASN A 89 -4.98 16.00 1.94
C ASN A 89 -3.97 15.52 0.89
N VAL A 90 -4.23 14.33 0.35
CA VAL A 90 -3.37 13.77 -0.69
C VAL A 90 -4.06 13.80 -2.03
N GLN A 91 -3.28 13.94 -3.10
CA GLN A 91 -3.79 13.92 -4.46
C GLN A 91 -3.77 12.51 -5.04
N GLY A 92 -2.98 11.62 -4.49
CA GLY A 92 -2.88 10.28 -5.03
C GLY A 92 -2.55 9.22 -4.00
N PHE A 93 -2.75 7.98 -4.41
CA PHE A 93 -2.49 6.80 -3.61
C PHE A 93 -1.60 5.84 -4.40
N CYS A 94 -0.61 5.29 -3.74
CA CYS A 94 0.16 4.16 -4.28
C CYS A 94 -0.21 2.91 -3.49
N LEU A 95 -0.84 1.97 -4.15
CA LEU A 95 -1.24 0.70 -3.54
C LEU A 95 -0.21 -0.36 -3.92
N VAL A 96 0.52 -0.85 -2.93
CA VAL A 96 1.60 -1.81 -3.16
C VAL A 96 1.13 -3.19 -2.74
N SER A 97 0.67 -3.96 -3.69
CA SER A 97 0.17 -5.31 -3.47
C SER A 97 0.03 -6.04 -4.80
N SER A 98 0.11 -7.36 -4.74
CA SER A 98 -0.18 -8.21 -5.89
C SER A 98 -1.57 -8.84 -5.80
N ASP A 99 -2.37 -8.42 -4.83
CA ASP A 99 -3.68 -9.01 -4.55
C ASP A 99 -4.80 -8.28 -5.30
N SER A 100 -5.62 -9.04 -6.04
CA SER A 100 -6.76 -8.48 -6.77
C SER A 100 -7.86 -7.94 -5.86
N ASP A 101 -7.82 -8.26 -4.56
CA ASP A 101 -8.82 -7.78 -3.61
C ASP A 101 -8.83 -6.26 -3.50
N PHE A 102 -7.75 -5.59 -3.91
CA PHE A 102 -7.67 -4.14 -3.89
C PHE A 102 -8.20 -3.47 -5.16
N THR A 103 -8.70 -4.23 -6.12
CA THR A 103 -9.23 -3.68 -7.38
C THR A 103 -10.37 -2.69 -7.12
N LYS A 104 -11.30 -3.06 -6.26
CA LYS A 104 -12.44 -2.19 -5.93
C LYS A 104 -12.00 -0.92 -5.21
N LEU A 105 -11.00 -1.04 -4.34
CA LEU A 105 -10.44 0.12 -3.66
C LEU A 105 -9.82 1.08 -4.66
N ALA A 106 -9.00 0.58 -5.57
CA ALA A 106 -8.38 1.42 -6.59
C ALA A 106 -9.43 2.15 -7.42
N SER A 107 -10.46 1.46 -7.84
CA SER A 107 -11.56 2.06 -8.61
C SER A 107 -12.28 3.14 -7.80
N ARG A 108 -12.53 2.88 -6.52
CA ARG A 108 -13.23 3.84 -5.66
C ARG A 108 -12.41 5.12 -5.45
N LEU A 109 -11.11 4.98 -5.29
CA LEU A 109 -10.22 6.14 -5.13
C LEU A 109 -10.18 6.97 -6.42
N ARG A 110 -10.15 6.31 -7.57
CA ARG A 110 -10.18 7.01 -8.86
C ARG A 110 -11.50 7.74 -9.07
N GLU A 111 -12.62 7.16 -8.67
CA GLU A 111 -13.92 7.82 -8.74
C GLU A 111 -13.94 9.10 -7.92
N ALA A 112 -13.19 9.15 -6.84
CA ALA A 112 -13.08 10.34 -5.99
C ALA A 112 -12.11 11.38 -6.55
N GLY A 113 -11.60 11.16 -7.76
CA GLY A 113 -10.70 12.10 -8.42
C GLY A 113 -9.24 11.98 -8.03
N LYS A 114 -8.86 10.87 -7.39
CA LYS A 114 -7.47 10.70 -6.98
C LYS A 114 -6.67 9.95 -8.04
N PHE A 115 -5.38 10.24 -8.12
CA PHE A 115 -4.46 9.42 -8.87
C PHE A 115 -4.23 8.11 -8.11
N VAL A 116 -4.20 6.99 -8.82
CA VAL A 116 -3.93 5.70 -8.20
C VAL A 116 -2.85 4.98 -9.00
N ILE A 117 -1.79 4.63 -8.31
CA ILE A 117 -0.68 3.87 -8.87
C ILE A 117 -0.66 2.52 -8.17
N GLY A 118 -0.82 1.45 -8.92
CA GLY A 118 -0.73 0.09 -8.39
C GLY A 118 0.63 -0.48 -8.70
N MET A 119 1.31 -0.99 -7.69
CA MET A 119 2.61 -1.63 -7.86
C MET A 119 2.61 -2.99 -7.18
N GLY A 120 3.11 -3.97 -7.89
CA GLY A 120 3.19 -5.33 -7.38
C GLY A 120 4.22 -6.12 -8.13
N GLU A 121 4.24 -7.42 -7.87
CA GLU A 121 5.11 -8.33 -8.60
C GLU A 121 4.51 -8.61 -9.98
N LYS A 122 5.28 -9.29 -10.83
CA LYS A 122 4.85 -9.61 -12.20
C LYS A 122 3.54 -10.38 -12.27
N LYS A 123 3.14 -11.02 -11.17
CA LYS A 123 1.90 -11.81 -11.10
C LYS A 123 0.67 -10.99 -10.78
N THR A 124 0.80 -9.68 -10.64
CA THR A 124 -0.34 -8.83 -10.29
C THR A 124 -1.47 -9.02 -11.29
N PRO A 125 -2.70 -9.33 -10.81
CA PRO A 125 -3.83 -9.56 -11.72
C PRO A 125 -4.13 -8.37 -12.61
N ALA A 126 -4.54 -8.65 -13.84
CA ALA A 126 -4.86 -7.62 -14.82
C ALA A 126 -5.95 -6.67 -14.32
N ALA A 127 -6.94 -7.21 -13.60
CA ALA A 127 -8.04 -6.39 -13.07
C ALA A 127 -7.52 -5.29 -12.14
N PHE A 128 -6.57 -5.62 -11.27
CA PHE A 128 -5.98 -4.62 -10.38
C PHE A 128 -5.15 -3.59 -11.16
N ARG A 129 -4.31 -4.06 -12.08
CA ARG A 129 -3.49 -3.16 -12.90
C ARG A 129 -4.36 -2.18 -13.69
N ASN A 130 -5.47 -2.66 -14.23
CA ASN A 130 -6.37 -1.83 -15.04
C ASN A 130 -7.17 -0.84 -14.20
N ALA A 131 -7.34 -1.09 -12.91
CA ALA A 131 -8.02 -0.17 -12.01
C ALA A 131 -7.13 1.01 -11.60
N CYS A 132 -5.84 0.86 -11.78
CA CYS A 132 -4.85 1.90 -11.47
C CYS A 132 -4.36 2.59 -12.74
#